data_542401f4ed3cf68159d958a1a146f6f3
#
_entry.id   542401f4ed3cf68159d958a1a146f6f3
#
_cell.length_a   1.000
_cell.length_b   1.000
_cell.length_c   1.000
_cell.angle_alpha   90.00
_cell.angle_beta   90.00
_cell.angle_gamma   90.00
#
_symmetry.space_group_name_H-M   'P 1'
#
loop_
_entity.id
_entity.type
_entity.pdbx_description
1 polymer ?
#
loop_
_entity_poly.entity_id
_entity_poly.type
_entity_poly.pdbx_seq_one_letter_code
_entity_poly.pdbx_strand_id
1 'polypeptide(L)'
;HKDAIGESYALDKDGNIENVDYGILWSADFKDSINSRLVFTHDVVQINDNMTLVGNIPLLSEYPMTESFFRRGDSSNPWIQDPMDHEQFLVVEEEEGIYIFSGCSHKGVMSVIARAGELFAGKKILGLIAGMHLYVLPLQEQKKIVDFICDLGIEWIFPVHCTGMEAIVMFKERMGDRCVIASAGESYDC
;
A
#
# COMPACT_ATOMS: atom_id res chain seq x y z
N HIS A 1 1.35 10.38 -7.69
CA HIS A 1 0.42 10.32 -8.83
C HIS A 1 -0.53 11.52 -8.79
N LYS A 2 -0.89 12.09 -9.94
CA LYS A 2 -1.76 13.29 -10.00
C LYS A 2 -3.14 13.05 -9.39
N ASP A 3 -3.67 11.85 -9.54
CA ASP A 3 -5.00 11.47 -9.05
C ASP A 3 -5.03 11.18 -7.53
N ALA A 4 -3.89 11.26 -6.84
CA ALA A 4 -3.87 11.25 -5.38
C ALA A 4 -4.37 12.56 -4.77
N ILE A 5 -4.42 13.65 -5.58
CA ILE A 5 -4.85 14.96 -5.11
C ILE A 5 -6.32 15.13 -5.44
N GLY A 6 -7.15 15.23 -4.44
CA GLY A 6 -8.59 15.41 -4.59
C GLY A 6 -9.37 14.79 -3.44
N GLU A 7 -10.69 14.82 -3.56
CA GLU A 7 -11.59 14.21 -2.59
C GLU A 7 -11.52 12.69 -2.64
N SER A 8 -11.62 12.04 -1.47
CA SER A 8 -11.74 10.60 -1.32
C SER A 8 -12.67 10.26 -0.17
N TYR A 9 -13.60 9.37 -0.37
CA TYR A 9 -14.63 8.99 0.59
C TYR A 9 -14.66 7.49 0.77
N ALA A 10 -14.90 7.03 1.99
CA ALA A 10 -15.08 5.62 2.32
C ALA A 10 -16.55 5.30 2.63
N LEU A 11 -16.86 4.03 2.81
CA LEU A 11 -18.16 3.58 3.33
C LEU A 11 -18.12 3.54 4.85
N ASP A 12 -19.25 3.93 5.47
CA ASP A 12 -19.46 3.68 6.88
C ASP A 12 -19.82 2.20 7.15
N LYS A 13 -19.95 1.84 8.42
CA LYS A 13 -20.32 0.47 8.84
C LYS A 13 -21.68 -0.02 8.29
N ASP A 14 -22.54 0.91 7.88
CA ASP A 14 -23.89 0.63 7.36
C ASP A 14 -23.89 0.60 5.81
N GLY A 15 -22.73 0.79 5.18
CA GLY A 15 -22.55 0.77 3.73
C GLY A 15 -22.91 2.07 3.02
N ASN A 16 -23.07 3.17 3.76
CA ASN A 16 -23.29 4.49 3.18
C ASN A 16 -21.95 5.21 3.02
N ILE A 17 -21.86 6.10 2.03
CA ILE A 17 -20.67 6.94 1.88
C ILE A 17 -20.58 7.90 3.07
N GLU A 18 -19.45 7.88 3.75
CA GLU A 18 -19.18 8.77 4.87
C GLU A 18 -19.13 10.21 4.44
N ASN A 19 -19.57 11.11 5.32
CA ASN A 19 -19.47 12.55 5.08
C ASN A 19 -18.12 13.10 5.58
N VAL A 20 -17.06 12.33 5.38
CA VAL A 20 -15.68 12.68 5.73
C VAL A 20 -14.83 12.51 4.47
N ASP A 21 -14.07 13.54 4.14
CA ASP A 21 -13.15 13.52 3.02
C ASP A 21 -11.76 13.12 3.52
N TYR A 22 -11.31 11.97 3.09
CA TYR A 22 -9.98 11.40 3.40
C TYR A 22 -8.92 11.80 2.37
N GLY A 23 -9.29 12.60 1.37
CA GLY A 23 -8.41 12.97 0.28
C GLY A 23 -7.37 14.02 0.61
N ILE A 24 -6.45 14.24 -0.30
CA ILE A 24 -5.43 15.28 -0.20
C ILE A 24 -6.02 16.60 -0.70
N LEU A 25 -6.47 17.44 0.22
CA LEU A 25 -7.12 18.72 -0.05
C LEU A 25 -6.15 19.90 0.16
N TRP A 26 -5.17 20.02 -0.72
CA TRP A 26 -4.27 21.17 -0.67
C TRP A 26 -4.95 22.45 -1.17
N SER A 27 -4.77 23.55 -0.45
CA SER A 27 -5.20 24.86 -0.93
C SER A 27 -4.49 25.26 -2.24
N ALA A 28 -5.10 26.13 -3.02
CA ALA A 28 -4.49 26.64 -4.25
C ALA A 28 -3.12 27.28 -3.96
N ASP A 29 -3.04 28.14 -2.94
CA ASP A 29 -1.80 28.82 -2.56
C ASP A 29 -0.70 27.83 -2.17
N PHE A 30 -1.05 26.73 -1.48
CA PHE A 30 -0.08 25.69 -1.14
C PHE A 30 0.39 24.94 -2.39
N LYS A 31 -0.53 24.56 -3.29
CA LYS A 31 -0.19 23.92 -4.57
C LYS A 31 0.77 24.77 -5.37
N ASP A 32 0.51 26.06 -5.49
CA ASP A 32 1.34 27.02 -6.22
C ASP A 32 2.74 27.14 -5.58
N SER A 33 2.82 27.14 -4.24
CA SER A 33 4.07 27.25 -3.50
C SER A 33 5.01 26.06 -3.69
N ILE A 34 4.48 24.86 -3.98
CA ILE A 34 5.26 23.62 -4.14
C ILE A 34 5.34 23.17 -5.60
N ASN A 35 4.64 23.80 -6.52
CA ASN A 35 4.49 23.34 -7.91
C ASN A 35 5.82 23.07 -8.62
N SER A 36 6.82 23.91 -8.39
CA SER A 36 8.17 23.73 -8.97
C SER A 36 8.94 22.50 -8.42
N ARG A 37 8.46 21.91 -7.33
CA ARG A 37 9.03 20.74 -6.68
C ARG A 37 8.21 19.47 -6.87
N LEU A 38 7.00 19.59 -7.47
CA LEU A 38 6.14 18.45 -7.74
C LEU A 38 6.56 17.74 -9.01
N VAL A 39 6.77 16.44 -8.89
CA VAL A 39 6.93 15.53 -10.03
C VAL A 39 5.83 14.49 -9.93
N PHE A 40 4.90 14.53 -10.86
CA PHE A 40 3.83 13.53 -10.94
C PHE A 40 4.34 12.29 -11.68
N THR A 41 4.17 11.16 -11.04
CA THR A 41 4.55 9.85 -11.55
C THR A 41 3.31 9.02 -11.85
N HIS A 42 3.41 8.01 -12.69
CA HIS A 42 2.28 7.17 -13.07
C HIS A 42 2.62 5.68 -12.99
N ASP A 43 3.73 5.27 -13.56
CA ASP A 43 4.14 3.87 -13.64
C ASP A 43 5.45 3.67 -12.88
N VAL A 44 6.51 3.28 -13.54
CA VAL A 44 7.81 3.02 -12.93
C VAL A 44 8.71 4.23 -13.14
N VAL A 45 9.28 4.76 -12.05
CA VAL A 45 10.20 5.89 -12.09
C VAL A 45 11.41 5.57 -11.22
N GLN A 46 12.57 5.46 -11.87
CA GLN A 46 13.83 5.35 -11.16
C GLN A 46 14.20 6.69 -10.55
N ILE A 47 14.32 6.74 -9.22
CA ILE A 47 14.65 7.97 -8.45
C ILE A 47 16.16 8.17 -8.44
N ASN A 48 16.91 7.08 -8.22
CA ASN A 48 18.36 7.03 -8.25
C ASN A 48 18.81 5.58 -8.55
N ASP A 49 20.10 5.28 -8.40
CA ASP A 49 20.69 4.01 -8.81
C ASP A 49 20.09 2.79 -8.12
N ASN A 50 19.54 2.94 -6.91
CA ASN A 50 18.98 1.84 -6.12
C ASN A 50 17.54 2.07 -5.63
N MET A 51 16.89 3.17 -6.02
CA MET A 51 15.53 3.49 -5.59
C MET A 51 14.60 3.65 -6.78
N THR A 52 13.53 2.86 -6.81
CA THR A 52 12.51 2.90 -7.85
C THR A 52 11.13 3.07 -7.24
N LEU A 53 10.41 4.11 -7.69
CA LEU A 53 9.01 4.29 -7.37
C LEU A 53 8.16 3.54 -8.39
N VAL A 54 7.24 2.72 -7.92
CA VAL A 54 6.41 1.85 -8.75
C VAL A 54 4.94 2.19 -8.56
N GLY A 55 4.27 2.48 -9.66
CA GLY A 55 2.81 2.62 -9.75
C GLY A 55 2.21 1.55 -10.65
N ASN A 56 1.01 1.85 -11.16
CA ASN A 56 0.26 0.95 -12.04
C ASN A 56 0.17 -0.48 -11.45
N ILE A 57 -0.21 -0.53 -10.15
CA ILE A 57 -0.36 -1.78 -9.42
C ILE A 57 -1.56 -2.54 -9.98
N PRO A 58 -1.44 -3.81 -10.40
CA PRO A 58 -2.56 -4.57 -10.91
C PRO A 58 -3.57 -4.89 -9.81
N LEU A 59 -4.83 -4.98 -10.15
CA LEU A 59 -5.83 -5.56 -9.26
C LEU A 59 -5.91 -7.07 -9.53
N LEU A 60 -5.54 -7.87 -8.56
CA LEU A 60 -5.59 -9.33 -8.66
C LEU A 60 -7.01 -9.82 -8.32
N SER A 61 -7.61 -10.63 -9.20
CA SER A 61 -8.96 -11.16 -8.99
C SER A 61 -9.07 -12.06 -7.76
N GLU A 62 -7.99 -12.75 -7.41
CA GLU A 62 -7.90 -13.62 -6.24
C GLU A 62 -7.74 -12.85 -4.93
N TYR A 63 -7.28 -11.60 -5.01
CA TYR A 63 -7.04 -10.70 -3.88
C TYR A 63 -7.63 -9.33 -4.21
N PRO A 64 -8.96 -9.17 -4.14
CA PRO A 64 -9.62 -7.91 -4.47
C PRO A 64 -9.23 -6.82 -3.46
N MET A 65 -9.60 -5.59 -3.79
CA MET A 65 -9.46 -4.46 -2.86
C MET A 65 -10.14 -4.79 -1.53
N THR A 66 -9.45 -4.48 -0.44
CA THR A 66 -9.94 -4.76 0.92
C THR A 66 -11.04 -3.79 1.35
N GLU A 67 -11.06 -2.59 0.78
CA GLU A 67 -12.03 -1.53 1.06
C GLU A 67 -12.36 -0.77 -0.22
N SER A 68 -13.57 -0.21 -0.29
CA SER A 68 -14.02 0.58 -1.42
C SER A 68 -13.94 2.08 -1.09
N PHE A 69 -13.26 2.81 -1.95
CA PHE A 69 -13.19 4.27 -1.92
C PHE A 69 -13.97 4.87 -3.07
N PHE A 70 -14.42 6.11 -2.90
CA PHE A 70 -15.27 6.80 -3.84
C PHE A 70 -14.80 8.23 -4.05
N ARG A 71 -15.11 8.75 -5.23
CA ARG A 71 -14.96 10.16 -5.59
C ARG A 71 -16.30 10.74 -5.99
N ARG A 72 -16.45 12.05 -5.90
CA ARG A 72 -17.66 12.70 -6.43
C ARG A 72 -17.70 12.55 -7.94
N GLY A 73 -18.86 12.13 -8.41
CA GLY A 73 -19.20 12.07 -9.81
C GLY A 73 -20.04 13.26 -10.25
N ASP A 74 -20.98 13.02 -11.13
CA ASP A 74 -21.90 14.03 -11.65
C ASP A 74 -23.35 13.83 -11.13
N SER A 75 -24.29 14.61 -11.65
CA SER A 75 -25.71 14.55 -11.25
C SER A 75 -26.39 13.22 -11.58
N SER A 76 -25.90 12.47 -12.56
CA SER A 76 -26.45 11.17 -12.97
C SER A 76 -25.83 10.00 -12.19
N ASN A 77 -24.58 10.15 -11.79
CA ASN A 77 -23.85 9.20 -10.94
C ASN A 77 -23.03 9.98 -9.90
N PRO A 78 -23.63 10.29 -8.75
CA PRO A 78 -23.02 11.19 -7.77
C PRO A 78 -21.76 10.62 -7.11
N TRP A 79 -21.57 9.29 -7.17
CA TRP A 79 -20.43 8.61 -6.60
C TRP A 79 -19.80 7.63 -7.58
N ILE A 80 -18.51 7.77 -7.79
CA ILE A 80 -17.71 6.89 -8.66
C ILE A 80 -16.72 6.16 -7.78
N GLN A 81 -16.72 4.83 -7.84
CA GLN A 81 -15.72 4.04 -7.14
C GLN A 81 -14.32 4.40 -7.62
N ASP A 82 -13.43 4.66 -6.66
CA ASP A 82 -12.02 4.94 -6.94
C ASP A 82 -11.28 3.61 -7.18
N PRO A 83 -10.68 3.40 -8.35
CA PRO A 83 -9.90 2.20 -8.62
C PRO A 83 -8.54 2.19 -7.90
N MET A 84 -8.21 3.24 -7.13
CA MET A 84 -6.94 3.42 -6.41
C MET A 84 -5.70 3.37 -7.34
N ASP A 85 -5.84 3.77 -8.60
CA ASP A 85 -4.74 3.74 -9.58
C ASP A 85 -3.61 4.72 -9.23
N HIS A 86 -3.83 5.59 -8.27
CA HIS A 86 -2.82 6.50 -7.74
C HIS A 86 -1.93 5.87 -6.66
N GLU A 87 -2.23 4.66 -6.19
CA GLU A 87 -1.36 3.95 -5.26
C GLU A 87 0.02 3.69 -5.86
N GLN A 88 1.04 3.87 -5.06
CA GLN A 88 2.44 3.66 -5.43
C GLN A 88 3.20 3.06 -4.25
N PHE A 89 4.27 2.33 -4.55
CA PHE A 89 5.20 1.82 -3.56
C PHE A 89 6.64 2.08 -3.99
N LEU A 90 7.55 2.12 -3.03
CA LEU A 90 8.97 2.30 -3.27
C LEU A 90 9.68 0.95 -3.19
N VAL A 91 10.60 0.70 -4.11
CA VAL A 91 11.56 -0.40 -4.03
C VAL A 91 12.95 0.18 -3.81
N VAL A 92 13.66 -0.39 -2.83
CA VAL A 92 15.08 -0.13 -2.62
C VAL A 92 15.85 -1.40 -2.95
N GLU A 93 16.77 -1.30 -3.89
CA GLU A 93 17.60 -2.41 -4.34
C GLU A 93 18.90 -2.46 -3.54
N GLU A 94 19.22 -3.65 -3.04
CA GLU A 94 20.48 -3.98 -2.40
C GLU A 94 21.19 -5.10 -3.18
N GLU A 95 22.42 -5.40 -2.83
CA GLU A 95 23.21 -6.43 -3.51
C GLU A 95 22.49 -7.80 -3.50
N GLU A 96 21.90 -8.17 -2.36
CA GLU A 96 21.28 -9.48 -2.14
C GLU A 96 19.80 -9.55 -2.53
N GLY A 97 19.13 -8.41 -2.77
CA GLY A 97 17.71 -8.41 -3.09
C GLY A 97 17.06 -7.03 -3.05
N ILE A 98 15.79 -6.98 -2.65
CA ILE A 98 15.00 -5.76 -2.61
C ILE A 98 14.26 -5.59 -1.29
N TYR A 99 14.09 -4.33 -0.87
CA TYR A 99 13.14 -3.92 0.15
C TYR A 99 11.95 -3.23 -0.51
N ILE A 100 10.74 -3.55 -0.07
CA ILE A 100 9.49 -2.97 -0.57
C ILE A 100 8.87 -2.11 0.53
N PHE A 101 8.60 -0.83 0.22
CA PHE A 101 7.93 0.11 1.12
C PHE A 101 6.59 0.51 0.51
N SER A 102 5.51 0.07 1.11
CA SER A 102 4.15 0.39 0.68
C SER A 102 3.38 1.13 1.79
N GLY A 103 2.47 2.01 1.39
CA GLY A 103 1.51 2.62 2.30
C GLY A 103 0.45 1.63 2.77
N CYS A 104 -0.83 2.01 2.65
CA CYS A 104 -1.94 1.15 3.09
C CYS A 104 -2.19 -0.06 2.20
N SER A 105 -1.70 -0.06 0.97
CA SER A 105 -1.90 -1.15 0.00
C SER A 105 -3.37 -1.46 -0.25
N HIS A 106 -4.18 -0.45 -0.57
CA HIS A 106 -5.62 -0.60 -0.79
C HIS A 106 -5.96 -1.50 -1.98
N LYS A 107 -5.10 -1.54 -3.02
CA LYS A 107 -5.21 -2.53 -4.11
C LYS A 107 -4.79 -3.94 -3.68
N GLY A 108 -4.47 -4.12 -2.41
CA GLY A 108 -4.01 -5.36 -1.81
C GLY A 108 -2.49 -5.50 -1.78
N VAL A 109 -1.95 -5.87 -0.63
CA VAL A 109 -0.50 -6.12 -0.46
C VAL A 109 0.02 -7.20 -1.41
N MET A 110 -0.83 -8.16 -1.77
CA MET A 110 -0.51 -9.20 -2.75
C MET A 110 -0.27 -8.63 -4.14
N SER A 111 -1.04 -7.61 -4.53
CA SER A 111 -0.85 -6.87 -5.79
C SER A 111 0.47 -6.10 -5.81
N VAL A 112 0.86 -5.51 -4.69
CA VAL A 112 2.17 -4.86 -4.50
C VAL A 112 3.30 -5.86 -4.69
N ILE A 113 3.23 -7.01 -4.00
CA ILE A 113 4.25 -8.07 -4.08
C ILE A 113 4.34 -8.63 -5.52
N ALA A 114 3.19 -8.90 -6.15
CA ALA A 114 3.16 -9.41 -7.53
C ALA A 114 3.80 -8.42 -8.51
N ARG A 115 3.48 -7.13 -8.38
CA ARG A 115 4.07 -6.09 -9.23
C ARG A 115 5.58 -5.94 -9.03
N ALA A 116 6.03 -6.01 -7.78
CA ALA A 116 7.46 -6.03 -7.48
C ALA A 116 8.16 -7.26 -8.08
N GLY A 117 7.57 -8.45 -7.93
CA GLY A 117 8.08 -9.69 -8.49
C GLY A 117 8.17 -9.70 -10.03
N GLU A 118 7.21 -9.03 -10.70
CA GLU A 118 7.24 -8.83 -12.16
C GLU A 118 8.42 -7.96 -12.60
N LEU A 119 8.62 -6.81 -11.94
CA LEU A 119 9.62 -5.81 -12.33
C LEU A 119 11.03 -6.18 -11.89
N PHE A 120 11.17 -6.87 -10.76
CA PHE A 120 12.44 -7.26 -10.17
C PHE A 120 12.60 -8.79 -10.17
N ALA A 121 12.25 -9.41 -11.30
CA ALA A 121 12.24 -10.86 -11.44
C ALA A 121 13.58 -11.50 -11.05
N GLY A 122 13.51 -12.52 -10.19
CA GLY A 122 14.69 -13.24 -9.70
C GLY A 122 15.39 -12.58 -8.51
N LYS A 123 14.99 -11.38 -8.10
CA LYS A 123 15.49 -10.77 -6.87
C LYS A 123 14.74 -11.29 -5.65
N LYS A 124 15.47 -11.56 -4.57
CA LYS A 124 14.91 -11.94 -3.27
C LYS A 124 14.25 -10.71 -2.63
N ILE A 125 13.11 -10.90 -1.99
CA ILE A 125 12.52 -9.85 -1.14
C ILE A 125 13.16 -9.96 0.24
N LEU A 126 14.05 -9.02 0.56
CA LEU A 126 14.73 -8.93 1.85
C LEU A 126 13.79 -8.40 2.92
N GLY A 127 12.97 -7.41 2.58
CA GLY A 127 12.02 -6.84 3.52
C GLY A 127 10.76 -6.30 2.87
N LEU A 128 9.66 -6.43 3.60
CA LEU A 128 8.36 -5.84 3.26
C LEU A 128 7.91 -4.94 4.40
N ILE A 129 7.94 -3.64 4.18
CA ILE A 129 7.47 -2.60 5.09
C ILE A 129 6.15 -2.08 4.53
N ALA A 130 5.02 -2.48 5.10
CA ALA A 130 3.73 -2.17 4.51
C ALA A 130 2.59 -2.04 5.52
N GLY A 131 1.71 -1.09 5.28
CA GLY A 131 0.32 -1.16 5.71
C GLY A 131 -0.41 -2.10 4.76
N MET A 132 -1.14 -3.08 5.30
CA MET A 132 -1.70 -4.18 4.50
C MET A 132 -3.24 -4.15 4.47
N HIS A 133 -3.83 -3.20 5.18
CA HIS A 133 -5.27 -2.97 5.27
C HIS A 133 -6.08 -4.25 5.58
N LEU A 134 -5.51 -5.14 6.41
CA LEU A 134 -6.12 -6.44 6.70
C LEU A 134 -7.16 -6.36 7.82
N TYR A 135 -7.14 -5.32 8.66
CA TYR A 135 -8.03 -5.20 9.82
C TYR A 135 -9.52 -5.21 9.46
N VAL A 136 -9.87 -4.86 8.23
CA VAL A 136 -11.27 -4.86 7.74
C VAL A 136 -11.75 -6.26 7.31
N LEU A 137 -10.83 -7.21 7.12
CA LEU A 137 -11.13 -8.55 6.64
C LEU A 137 -11.52 -9.49 7.79
N PRO A 138 -12.36 -10.51 7.52
CA PRO A 138 -12.57 -11.61 8.45
C PRO A 138 -11.25 -12.31 8.80
N LEU A 139 -11.10 -12.79 10.04
CA LEU A 139 -9.86 -13.44 10.53
C LEU A 139 -9.36 -14.58 9.62
N GLN A 140 -10.27 -15.35 9.02
CA GLN A 140 -9.88 -16.43 8.12
C GLN A 140 -9.20 -15.91 6.84
N GLU A 141 -9.68 -14.78 6.30
CA GLU A 141 -9.06 -14.15 5.13
C GLU A 141 -7.74 -13.49 5.49
N GLN A 142 -7.67 -12.81 6.64
CA GLN A 142 -6.39 -12.30 7.17
C GLN A 142 -5.37 -13.43 7.26
N LYS A 143 -5.75 -14.56 7.85
CA LYS A 143 -4.87 -15.71 8.02
C LYS A 143 -4.37 -16.26 6.68
N LYS A 144 -5.22 -16.38 5.67
CA LYS A 144 -4.81 -16.85 4.33
C LYS A 144 -3.73 -15.95 3.72
N ILE A 145 -3.91 -14.62 3.82
CA ILE A 145 -2.96 -13.65 3.28
C ILE A 145 -1.65 -13.71 4.06
N VAL A 146 -1.71 -13.74 5.39
CA VAL A 146 -0.53 -13.85 6.26
C VAL A 146 0.24 -15.13 5.96
N ASP A 147 -0.44 -16.27 5.91
CA ASP A 147 0.18 -17.57 5.62
C ASP A 147 0.89 -17.53 4.25
N PHE A 148 0.21 -17.01 3.23
CA PHE A 148 0.79 -16.90 1.89
C PHE A 148 2.04 -16.01 1.87
N ILE A 149 1.99 -14.84 2.49
CA ILE A 149 3.14 -13.92 2.56
C ILE A 149 4.32 -14.58 3.30
N CYS A 150 4.06 -15.27 4.40
CA CYS A 150 5.10 -15.99 5.14
C CYS A 150 5.75 -17.10 4.30
N ASP A 151 4.97 -17.75 3.43
CA ASP A 151 5.44 -18.86 2.58
C ASP A 151 6.22 -18.36 1.33
N LEU A 152 6.16 -17.07 0.99
CA LEU A 152 6.96 -16.47 -0.08
C LEU A 152 8.46 -16.40 0.21
N GLY A 153 8.88 -16.65 1.46
CA GLY A 153 10.28 -16.60 1.86
C GLY A 153 10.83 -15.17 2.01
N ILE A 154 9.96 -14.19 2.23
CA ILE A 154 10.36 -12.82 2.60
C ILE A 154 11.15 -12.89 3.90
N GLU A 155 12.29 -12.21 3.94
CA GLU A 155 13.21 -12.33 5.05
C GLU A 155 12.72 -11.58 6.28
N TRP A 156 12.35 -10.31 6.10
CA TRP A 156 11.85 -9.43 7.16
C TRP A 156 10.48 -8.87 6.83
N ILE A 157 9.58 -8.84 7.79
CA ILE A 157 8.26 -8.19 7.66
C ILE A 157 8.11 -7.11 8.73
N PHE A 158 7.72 -5.93 8.28
CA PHE A 158 7.37 -4.78 9.12
C PHE A 158 5.90 -4.43 8.86
N PRO A 159 4.97 -5.11 9.53
CA PRO A 159 3.56 -4.81 9.40
C PRO A 159 3.25 -3.51 10.15
N VAL A 160 2.83 -2.48 9.43
CA VAL A 160 2.60 -1.15 9.99
C VAL A 160 1.18 -0.66 9.76
N HIS A 161 0.82 0.44 10.40
CA HIS A 161 -0.39 1.23 10.17
C HIS A 161 -1.69 0.39 10.18
N CYS A 162 -2.33 0.24 9.01
CA CYS A 162 -3.62 -0.42 8.84
C CYS A 162 -3.54 -1.96 8.65
N THR A 163 -2.42 -2.58 8.98
CA THR A 163 -2.34 -4.06 8.96
C THR A 163 -3.30 -4.69 9.96
N GLY A 164 -3.48 -4.08 11.12
CA GLY A 164 -4.34 -4.58 12.19
C GLY A 164 -3.63 -5.53 13.15
N MET A 165 -4.03 -5.48 14.41
CA MET A 165 -3.35 -6.19 15.48
C MET A 165 -3.42 -7.71 15.32
N GLU A 166 -4.54 -8.24 14.88
CA GLU A 166 -4.74 -9.68 14.66
C GLU A 166 -3.76 -10.23 13.62
N ALA A 167 -3.63 -9.54 12.49
CA ALA A 167 -2.67 -9.92 11.44
C ALA A 167 -1.22 -9.77 11.92
N ILE A 168 -0.90 -8.72 12.68
CA ILE A 168 0.44 -8.52 13.27
C ILE A 168 0.80 -9.70 14.19
N VAL A 169 -0.12 -10.12 15.04
CA VAL A 169 0.08 -11.29 15.92
C VAL A 169 0.35 -12.55 15.10
N MET A 170 -0.44 -12.79 14.04
CA MET A 170 -0.25 -13.95 13.16
C MET A 170 1.13 -13.93 12.47
N PHE A 171 1.57 -12.76 11.97
CA PHE A 171 2.92 -12.61 11.43
C PHE A 171 4.00 -12.91 12.47
N LYS A 172 3.85 -12.37 13.69
CA LYS A 172 4.79 -12.59 14.78
C LYS A 172 4.88 -14.05 15.18
N GLU A 173 3.75 -14.75 15.25
CA GLU A 173 3.71 -16.20 15.53
C GLU A 173 4.40 -17.04 14.46
N ARG A 174 4.26 -16.67 13.18
CA ARG A 174 4.84 -17.39 12.04
C ARG A 174 6.32 -17.08 11.82
N MET A 175 6.72 -15.84 11.98
CA MET A 175 8.05 -15.36 11.59
C MET A 175 8.99 -15.09 12.78
N GLY A 176 8.47 -15.08 14.00
CA GLY A 176 9.30 -14.82 15.18
C GLY A 176 9.98 -13.46 15.12
N ASP A 177 11.28 -13.42 15.29
CA ASP A 177 12.05 -12.17 15.31
C ASP A 177 12.15 -11.49 13.94
N ARG A 178 11.89 -12.20 12.86
CA ARG A 178 11.81 -11.64 11.51
C ARG A 178 10.54 -10.81 11.24
N CYS A 179 9.56 -10.83 12.15
CA CYS A 179 8.47 -9.88 12.16
C CYS A 179 8.78 -8.78 13.18
N VAL A 180 9.04 -7.58 12.68
CA VAL A 180 9.43 -6.41 13.47
C VAL A 180 8.22 -5.50 13.63
N ILE A 181 7.82 -5.27 14.90
CA ILE A 181 6.76 -4.30 15.23
C ILE A 181 7.44 -2.94 15.37
N ALA A 182 7.48 -2.21 14.26
CA ALA A 182 8.22 -0.95 14.18
C ALA A 182 7.49 0.20 14.84
N SER A 183 8.24 1.08 15.47
CA SER A 183 7.77 2.35 16.04
C SER A 183 8.41 3.54 15.33
N ALA A 184 7.67 4.64 15.25
CA ALA A 184 8.20 5.87 14.67
C ALA A 184 9.39 6.39 15.46
N GLY A 185 10.47 6.76 14.77
CA GLY A 185 11.69 7.29 15.36
C GLY A 185 12.72 6.23 15.79
N GLU A 186 12.42 4.95 15.61
CA GLU A 186 13.37 3.86 15.84
C GLU A 186 14.13 3.50 14.56
N SER A 187 15.32 2.91 14.73
CA SER A 187 16.15 2.37 13.65
C SER A 187 16.32 0.87 13.86
N TYR A 188 16.30 0.12 12.76
CA TYR A 188 16.43 -1.33 12.77
C TYR A 188 17.53 -1.75 11.79
N ASP A 189 18.43 -2.61 12.26
CA ASP A 189 19.46 -3.25 11.44
C ASP A 189 18.93 -4.64 11.03
N CYS A 190 18.82 -4.88 9.72
CA CYS A 190 18.28 -6.12 9.15
C CYS A 190 19.22 -6.68 8.09
#